data_8514a43635d3d0fd5f5a206f7634f764
#
_entry.id   8514a43635d3d0fd5f5a206f7634f764
#
_cell.length_a   1.000
_cell.length_b   1.000
_cell.length_c   1.000
_cell.angle_alpha   90.00
_cell.angle_beta   90.00
_cell.angle_gamma   90.00
#
_symmetry.space_group_name_H-M   'P 1'
#
loop_
_entity.id
_entity.type
_entity.pdbx_description
1 polymer ?
#
loop_
_entity_poly.entity_id
_entity_poly.type
_entity_poly.pdbx_seq_one_letter_code
_entity_poly.pdbx_strand_id
1 'polypeptide(L)'
;MSKNKIWELIAKKLSGEATEEELSELEHLLRGNPEMHYPIQTVADLWHHTTPETEDAHQAFATHAARMKDLGMDIEPAPVYPIADLPGNSQKKYLLLSLAFIVLAIAGYYSFSLFSPGPAKKLAKAVPDKSEVSTKYGSRTYLRLPDGTQVWLNSGSKISYDKAYGTNLREVALSGEAYFDVIKNPAHPFVIHTSNINIKVLGTAFNVKSFPGEKNSETSLIRGSIEVTFKNQPSKKIILKPNEKLITANDEPVKQDTTSGVIQEPSPTATTKNTAGITKKEPQALVSHLTYEPHDNTVIETSWMENKLIFRSETFEDLAVKMERWYGVTIRFADEAIRPKRLNGIFENETIQQALKALQLITPFTYKIDNNEVVISSK
;
A
#
# COMPACT_ATOMS: atom_id res chain seq x y z
N MET A 1 34.49 -5.36 -3.78
CA MET A 1 34.85 -5.02 -5.17
C MET A 1 33.69 -5.25 -6.18
N SER A 2 32.81 -6.22 -6.01
CA SER A 2 31.77 -6.53 -7.01
C SER A 2 30.65 -5.47 -7.12
N LYS A 3 30.20 -4.84 -6.04
CA LYS A 3 29.07 -3.90 -6.06
C LYS A 3 29.29 -2.65 -6.93
N ASN A 4 30.49 -2.07 -6.92
CA ASN A 4 30.81 -0.91 -7.76
C ASN A 4 30.79 -1.26 -9.25
N LYS A 5 31.26 -2.48 -9.61
CA LYS A 5 31.23 -2.97 -10.98
C LYS A 5 29.80 -3.18 -11.49
N ILE A 6 28.90 -3.69 -10.61
CA ILE A 6 27.48 -3.85 -10.96
C ILE A 6 26.86 -2.48 -11.32
N TRP A 7 27.09 -1.44 -10.52
CA TRP A 7 26.57 -0.12 -10.80
C TRP A 7 27.14 0.51 -12.10
N GLU A 8 28.40 0.27 -12.40
CA GLU A 8 29.02 0.70 -13.65
C GLU A 8 28.35 0.04 -14.87
N LEU A 9 28.14 -1.29 -14.81
CA LEU A 9 27.50 -2.03 -15.89
C LEU A 9 26.01 -1.66 -16.06
N ILE A 10 25.31 -1.34 -14.96
CA ILE A 10 23.95 -0.84 -15.00
C ILE A 10 23.90 0.53 -15.67
N ALA A 11 24.81 1.46 -15.32
CA ALA A 11 24.85 2.76 -15.96
C ALA A 11 25.04 2.64 -17.48
N LYS A 12 25.95 1.78 -17.93
CA LYS A 12 26.15 1.48 -19.35
C LYS A 12 24.93 0.84 -20.03
N LYS A 13 24.23 -0.06 -19.32
CA LYS A 13 22.98 -0.65 -19.82
C LYS A 13 21.89 0.40 -20.00
N LEU A 14 21.72 1.30 -19.02
CA LEU A 14 20.71 2.37 -19.07
C LEU A 14 21.02 3.44 -20.10
N SER A 15 22.31 3.74 -20.37
CA SER A 15 22.73 4.67 -21.43
C SER A 15 22.73 4.04 -22.83
N GLY A 16 22.53 2.72 -22.95
CA GLY A 16 22.57 2.00 -24.21
C GLY A 16 23.99 1.75 -24.74
N GLU A 17 25.03 1.93 -23.91
CA GLU A 17 26.45 1.78 -24.27
C GLU A 17 27.04 0.40 -23.90
N ALA A 18 26.25 -0.46 -23.25
CA ALA A 18 26.70 -1.77 -22.81
C ALA A 18 26.86 -2.75 -24.01
N THR A 19 27.98 -3.44 -24.07
CA THR A 19 28.22 -4.54 -25.04
C THR A 19 27.50 -5.80 -24.59
N GLU A 20 27.32 -6.80 -25.50
CA GLU A 20 26.71 -8.09 -25.17
C GLU A 20 27.51 -8.85 -24.09
N GLU A 21 28.84 -8.73 -24.12
CA GLU A 21 29.72 -9.32 -23.12
C GLU A 21 29.52 -8.69 -21.75
N GLU A 22 29.40 -7.36 -21.69
CA GLU A 22 29.12 -6.60 -20.45
C GLU A 22 27.72 -6.89 -19.89
N LEU A 23 26.72 -7.11 -20.74
CA LEU A 23 25.38 -7.52 -20.33
C LEU A 23 25.39 -8.94 -19.72
N SER A 24 26.15 -9.86 -20.32
CA SER A 24 26.31 -11.23 -19.80
C SER A 24 27.06 -11.22 -18.45
N GLU A 25 28.10 -10.38 -18.30
CA GLU A 25 28.82 -10.18 -17.04
C GLU A 25 27.88 -9.62 -15.96
N LEU A 26 27.04 -8.64 -16.32
CA LEU A 26 26.04 -8.06 -15.41
C LEU A 26 25.06 -9.12 -14.90
N GLU A 27 24.53 -9.96 -15.76
CA GLU A 27 23.63 -11.04 -15.36
C GLU A 27 24.31 -12.04 -14.40
N HIS A 28 25.56 -12.40 -14.70
CA HIS A 28 26.33 -13.29 -13.83
C HIS A 28 26.55 -12.68 -12.45
N LEU A 29 26.90 -11.38 -12.39
CA LEU A 29 27.11 -10.67 -11.13
C LEU A 29 25.79 -10.50 -10.34
N LEU A 30 24.66 -10.31 -11.02
CA LEU A 30 23.36 -10.21 -10.39
C LEU A 30 22.90 -11.54 -9.79
N ARG A 31 23.15 -12.66 -10.44
CA ARG A 31 22.88 -13.99 -9.87
C ARG A 31 23.65 -14.25 -8.57
N GLY A 32 24.87 -13.68 -8.44
CA GLY A 32 25.66 -13.76 -7.23
C GLY A 32 25.31 -12.72 -6.14
N ASN A 33 24.47 -11.73 -6.45
CA ASN A 33 24.09 -10.64 -5.54
C ASN A 33 22.59 -10.34 -5.64
N PRO A 34 21.72 -11.23 -5.17
CA PRO A 34 20.27 -11.11 -5.31
C PRO A 34 19.70 -9.85 -4.67
N GLU A 35 20.38 -9.30 -3.64
CA GLU A 35 19.99 -8.04 -3.00
C GLU A 35 20.09 -6.80 -3.93
N MET A 36 20.78 -6.92 -5.06
CA MET A 36 20.95 -5.82 -6.03
C MET A 36 19.83 -5.74 -7.06
N HIS A 37 18.99 -6.77 -7.21
CA HIS A 37 17.90 -6.77 -8.20
C HIS A 37 16.90 -5.63 -8.00
N TYR A 38 16.47 -5.41 -6.76
CA TYR A 38 15.47 -4.38 -6.44
C TYR A 38 15.98 -2.94 -6.61
N PRO A 39 17.17 -2.55 -6.10
CA PRO A 39 17.74 -1.23 -6.36
C PRO A 39 17.89 -0.93 -7.85
N ILE A 40 18.24 -1.95 -8.64
CA ILE A 40 18.43 -1.81 -10.09
C ILE A 40 17.11 -1.55 -10.80
N GLN A 41 16.07 -2.30 -10.46
CA GLN A 41 14.75 -2.10 -11.04
C GLN A 41 14.20 -0.70 -10.72
N THR A 42 14.39 -0.23 -9.48
CA THR A 42 13.98 1.13 -9.08
C THR A 42 14.71 2.21 -9.89
N VAL A 43 16.03 2.03 -10.15
CA VAL A 43 16.80 2.99 -10.96
C VAL A 43 16.38 2.93 -12.44
N ALA A 44 16.12 1.73 -12.97
CA ALA A 44 15.64 1.57 -14.34
C ALA A 44 14.25 2.21 -14.54
N ASP A 45 13.34 2.03 -13.59
CA ASP A 45 12.00 2.65 -13.62
C ASP A 45 12.09 4.18 -13.54
N LEU A 46 12.96 4.72 -12.70
CA LEU A 46 13.23 6.17 -12.64
C LEU A 46 13.84 6.71 -13.93
N TRP A 47 14.73 5.96 -14.59
CA TRP A 47 15.37 6.36 -15.83
C TRP A 47 14.40 6.43 -17.01
N HIS A 48 13.42 5.53 -17.05
CA HIS A 48 12.36 5.54 -18.05
C HIS A 48 11.24 6.55 -17.78
N HIS A 49 11.22 7.16 -16.57
CA HIS A 49 10.28 8.22 -16.17
C HIS A 49 10.90 9.61 -16.21
N THR A 50 12.01 9.85 -16.93
CA THR A 50 12.43 11.21 -17.24
C THR A 50 11.33 11.84 -18.09
N THR A 51 10.59 12.78 -17.46
CA THR A 51 9.70 13.71 -18.17
C THR A 51 10.46 14.26 -19.37
N PRO A 52 9.85 14.29 -20.58
CA PRO A 52 10.47 14.96 -21.71
C PRO A 52 10.84 16.38 -21.27
N GLU A 53 12.04 16.79 -21.62
CA GLU A 53 12.50 18.17 -21.44
C GLU A 53 11.36 19.11 -21.81
N THR A 54 11.14 20.11 -20.97
CA THR A 54 10.14 21.15 -21.17
C THR A 54 10.34 21.75 -22.56
N GLU A 55 9.63 21.24 -23.56
CA GLU A 55 9.39 22.00 -24.78
C GLU A 55 8.86 23.35 -24.33
N ASP A 56 9.51 24.44 -24.75
CA ASP A 56 9.07 25.77 -24.47
C ASP A 56 7.56 25.85 -24.76
N ALA A 57 6.76 26.25 -23.79
CA ALA A 57 5.29 26.24 -23.88
C ALA A 57 4.80 27.02 -25.11
N HIS A 58 5.59 28.03 -25.59
CA HIS A 58 5.36 28.75 -26.82
C HIS A 58 5.54 27.87 -28.06
N GLN A 59 6.53 26.99 -28.08
CA GLN A 59 6.78 26.11 -29.21
C GLN A 59 5.72 24.99 -29.28
N ALA A 60 5.32 24.44 -28.13
CA ALA A 60 4.23 23.48 -28.04
C ALA A 60 2.89 24.10 -28.49
N PHE A 61 2.60 25.35 -28.09
CA PHE A 61 1.43 26.09 -28.53
C PHE A 61 1.44 26.39 -30.03
N ALA A 62 2.60 26.82 -30.59
CA ALA A 62 2.74 27.05 -32.02
C ALA A 62 2.51 25.79 -32.85
N THR A 63 3.04 24.65 -32.41
CA THR A 63 2.84 23.34 -33.05
C THR A 63 1.37 22.90 -32.99
N HIS A 64 0.69 23.16 -31.87
CA HIS A 64 -0.73 22.88 -31.70
C HIS A 64 -1.58 23.76 -32.60
N ALA A 65 -1.31 25.07 -32.65
CA ALA A 65 -2.01 26.04 -33.51
C ALA A 65 -1.85 25.70 -35.01
N ALA A 66 -0.65 25.30 -35.44
CA ALA A 66 -0.42 24.85 -36.80
C ALA A 66 -1.25 23.59 -37.15
N ARG A 67 -1.32 22.62 -36.26
CA ARG A 67 -2.12 21.40 -36.45
C ARG A 67 -3.63 21.68 -36.49
N MET A 68 -4.11 22.63 -35.68
CA MET A 68 -5.52 23.05 -35.70
C MET A 68 -5.88 23.74 -36.99
N LYS A 69 -4.98 24.56 -37.56
CA LYS A 69 -5.15 25.22 -38.86
C LYS A 69 -5.23 24.22 -40.02
N ASP A 70 -4.40 23.15 -39.99
CA ASP A 70 -4.46 22.07 -40.97
C ASP A 70 -5.78 21.25 -40.89
N LEU A 71 -6.42 21.25 -39.75
CA LEU A 71 -7.76 20.64 -39.51
C LEU A 71 -8.92 21.58 -39.86
N GLY A 72 -8.65 22.77 -40.44
CA GLY A 72 -9.65 23.74 -40.86
C GLY A 72 -10.33 24.52 -39.72
N MET A 73 -9.70 24.57 -38.54
CA MET A 73 -10.17 25.35 -37.41
C MET A 73 -9.30 26.60 -37.24
N ASP A 74 -9.78 27.75 -37.72
CA ASP A 74 -9.14 29.05 -37.50
C ASP A 74 -9.34 29.51 -36.04
N ILE A 75 -8.23 29.66 -35.31
CA ILE A 75 -8.25 30.28 -33.98
C ILE A 75 -8.04 31.76 -34.19
N GLU A 76 -9.14 32.54 -34.25
CA GLU A 76 -9.05 34.00 -34.22
C GLU A 76 -8.59 34.50 -32.85
N PRO A 77 -7.58 35.39 -32.78
CA PRO A 77 -7.22 36.01 -31.51
C PRO A 77 -8.39 36.82 -30.97
N ALA A 78 -8.69 36.69 -29.69
CA ALA A 78 -9.76 37.40 -29.03
C ALA A 78 -9.71 38.89 -29.32
N PRO A 79 -10.87 39.54 -29.71
CA PRO A 79 -10.85 40.96 -30.07
C PRO A 79 -10.48 41.80 -28.85
N VAL A 80 -9.51 42.68 -29.04
CA VAL A 80 -9.14 43.71 -28.08
C VAL A 80 -10.18 44.84 -28.18
N TYR A 81 -11.05 44.96 -27.19
CA TYR A 81 -12.01 46.05 -27.11
C TYR A 81 -11.29 47.30 -26.62
N PRO A 82 -11.38 48.44 -27.37
CA PRO A 82 -10.87 49.72 -26.90
C PRO A 82 -11.68 50.20 -25.70
N ILE A 83 -11.01 50.71 -24.69
CA ILE A 83 -11.62 51.30 -23.51
C ILE A 83 -12.29 52.62 -23.98
N ALA A 84 -13.60 52.65 -23.95
CA ALA A 84 -14.39 53.86 -24.32
C ALA A 84 -14.18 54.98 -23.28
N ASP A 85 -13.80 56.16 -23.77
CA ASP A 85 -13.73 57.36 -22.97
C ASP A 85 -15.10 57.74 -22.40
N LEU A 86 -15.21 57.87 -21.08
CA LEU A 86 -16.41 58.33 -20.40
C LEU A 86 -16.48 59.86 -20.42
N PRO A 87 -17.65 60.43 -20.77
CA PRO A 87 -17.82 61.89 -20.83
C PRO A 87 -17.80 62.48 -19.42
N GLY A 88 -17.01 63.56 -19.26
CA GLY A 88 -16.88 64.30 -18.02
C GLY A 88 -18.06 65.18 -17.72
N ASN A 89 -18.23 65.37 -16.45
CA ASN A 89 -18.80 66.53 -15.76
C ASN A 89 -20.20 66.37 -15.08
N SER A 90 -20.08 66.14 -13.76
CA SER A 90 -20.85 66.83 -12.69
C SER A 90 -20.41 66.31 -11.29
N GLN A 91 -19.15 66.54 -11.02
CA GLN A 91 -18.45 65.78 -9.94
C GLN A 91 -18.64 66.30 -8.51
N LYS A 92 -19.21 67.48 -8.28
CA LYS A 92 -19.28 68.04 -6.91
C LYS A 92 -20.44 67.50 -6.05
N LYS A 93 -21.55 67.06 -6.64
CA LYS A 93 -22.67 66.46 -5.88
C LYS A 93 -22.48 64.99 -5.55
N TYR A 94 -21.78 64.27 -6.42
CA TYR A 94 -21.51 62.82 -6.18
C TYR A 94 -20.33 62.59 -5.27
N LEU A 95 -19.40 63.57 -5.14
CA LEU A 95 -18.25 63.46 -4.22
C LEU A 95 -18.69 63.46 -2.75
N LEU A 96 -19.73 64.29 -2.39
CA LEU A 96 -20.28 64.31 -1.04
C LEU A 96 -21.12 63.04 -0.71
N LEU A 97 -21.83 62.53 -1.74
CA LEU A 97 -22.59 61.25 -1.56
C LEU A 97 -21.67 60.06 -1.47
N SER A 98 -20.58 60.03 -2.23
CA SER A 98 -19.58 58.94 -2.14
C SER A 98 -18.80 58.94 -0.81
N LEU A 99 -18.48 60.15 -0.28
CA LEU A 99 -17.83 60.25 1.03
C LEU A 99 -18.79 59.72 2.16
N ALA A 100 -20.06 60.06 2.09
CA ALA A 100 -21.06 59.57 3.07
C ALA A 100 -21.22 58.04 2.96
N PHE A 101 -21.19 57.50 1.73
CA PHE A 101 -21.27 56.06 1.53
C PHE A 101 -20.03 55.32 2.02
N ILE A 102 -18.82 55.92 1.85
CA ILE A 102 -17.57 55.37 2.36
C ILE A 102 -17.60 55.37 3.90
N VAL A 103 -18.05 56.46 4.55
CA VAL A 103 -18.17 56.53 6.00
C VAL A 103 -19.16 55.49 6.54
N LEU A 104 -20.30 55.31 5.88
CA LEU A 104 -21.30 54.30 6.23
C LEU A 104 -20.74 52.87 6.00
N ALA A 105 -20.00 52.64 4.92
CA ALA A 105 -19.36 51.37 4.65
C ALA A 105 -18.29 51.03 5.68
N ILE A 106 -17.48 52.02 6.08
CA ILE A 106 -16.48 51.88 7.14
C ILE A 106 -17.16 51.64 8.49
N ALA A 107 -18.21 52.39 8.84
CA ALA A 107 -18.97 52.15 10.07
C ALA A 107 -19.65 50.78 10.07
N GLY A 108 -20.22 50.36 8.94
CA GLY A 108 -20.79 49.03 8.74
C GLY A 108 -19.75 47.92 8.86
N TYR A 109 -18.56 48.12 8.27
CA TYR A 109 -17.43 47.18 8.39
C TYR A 109 -16.94 47.05 9.82
N TYR A 110 -16.75 48.14 10.54
CA TYR A 110 -16.36 48.11 11.93
C TYR A 110 -17.45 47.51 12.85
N SER A 111 -18.71 47.84 12.58
CA SER A 111 -19.85 47.26 13.32
C SER A 111 -19.94 45.76 13.04
N PHE A 112 -19.81 45.34 11.77
CA PHE A 112 -19.77 43.93 11.40
C PHE A 112 -18.55 43.20 12.00
N SER A 113 -17.39 43.85 12.04
CA SER A 113 -16.16 43.30 12.64
C SER A 113 -16.27 43.14 14.18
N LEU A 114 -17.00 44.04 14.85
CA LEU A 114 -17.21 43.98 16.31
C LEU A 114 -18.32 42.98 16.69
N PHE A 115 -19.34 42.80 15.84
CA PHE A 115 -20.46 41.88 16.08
C PHE A 115 -20.38 40.54 15.34
N SER A 116 -19.46 40.41 14.38
CA SER A 116 -19.20 39.11 13.80
C SER A 116 -18.58 38.24 14.87
N PRO A 117 -19.17 37.09 15.22
CA PRO A 117 -18.43 36.05 15.94
C PRO A 117 -17.18 35.78 15.09
N GLY A 118 -16.00 36.06 15.66
CA GLY A 118 -14.73 35.88 14.97
C GLY A 118 -14.76 34.52 14.28
N PRO A 119 -14.10 34.34 13.09
CA PRO A 119 -14.15 33.10 12.38
C PRO A 119 -13.89 32.01 13.40
N ALA A 120 -14.95 31.22 13.68
CA ALA A 120 -14.78 30.05 14.53
C ALA A 120 -13.53 29.39 13.96
N LYS A 121 -12.44 29.35 14.74
CA LYS A 121 -11.26 28.57 14.37
C LYS A 121 -11.85 27.22 14.02
N LYS A 122 -12.10 26.98 12.72
CA LYS A 122 -12.30 25.63 12.23
C LYS A 122 -11.11 24.94 12.84
N LEU A 123 -11.34 24.12 13.88
CA LEU A 123 -10.33 23.17 14.31
C LEU A 123 -9.91 22.53 13.00
N ALA A 124 -8.77 22.96 12.48
CA ALA A 124 -8.13 22.28 11.39
C ALA A 124 -8.10 20.87 11.92
N LYS A 125 -8.88 19.97 11.29
CA LYS A 125 -8.85 18.56 11.60
C LYS A 125 -7.39 18.23 11.60
N ALA A 126 -6.80 18.01 12.79
CA ALA A 126 -5.37 17.83 12.94
C ALA A 126 -5.00 16.79 11.88
N VAL A 127 -4.29 17.22 10.86
CA VAL A 127 -3.76 16.29 9.85
C VAL A 127 -2.99 15.33 10.72
N PRO A 128 -3.35 14.04 10.72
CA PRO A 128 -2.69 13.09 11.58
C PRO A 128 -1.20 13.21 11.29
N ASP A 129 -0.44 13.48 12.33
CA ASP A 129 1.01 13.75 12.25
C ASP A 129 1.78 12.46 11.94
N LYS A 130 1.17 11.62 11.09
CA LYS A 130 1.63 10.29 10.68
C LYS A 130 2.07 10.31 9.23
N SER A 131 3.24 9.78 8.98
CA SER A 131 3.68 9.38 7.65
C SER A 131 3.05 8.04 7.31
N GLU A 132 2.53 7.91 6.09
CA GLU A 132 1.90 6.68 5.60
C GLU A 132 2.44 6.34 4.22
N VAL A 133 2.81 5.07 4.01
CA VAL A 133 3.22 4.51 2.73
C VAL A 133 2.33 3.30 2.45
N SER A 134 1.77 3.24 1.24
CA SER A 134 0.91 2.13 0.81
C SER A 134 1.27 1.67 -0.60
N THR A 135 1.06 0.38 -0.87
CA THR A 135 1.22 -0.25 -2.17
C THR A 135 -0.13 -0.65 -2.74
N LYS A 136 -0.27 -0.53 -4.06
CA LYS A 136 -1.42 -1.08 -4.79
C LYS A 136 -1.21 -2.60 -5.01
N TYR A 137 -2.27 -3.30 -5.36
CA TYR A 137 -2.18 -4.66 -5.88
C TYR A 137 -1.29 -4.68 -7.14
N GLY A 138 -0.46 -5.69 -7.29
CA GLY A 138 0.54 -5.79 -8.35
C GLY A 138 1.81 -4.95 -8.13
N SER A 139 1.91 -4.19 -7.05
CA SER A 139 3.04 -3.30 -6.78
C SER A 139 3.68 -3.57 -5.43
N ARG A 140 4.99 -3.41 -5.35
CA ARG A 140 5.78 -3.50 -4.12
C ARG A 140 6.62 -2.24 -3.98
N THR A 141 7.04 -1.90 -2.78
CA THR A 141 7.93 -0.76 -2.57
C THR A 141 8.94 -1.05 -1.49
N TYR A 142 10.06 -0.36 -1.60
CA TYR A 142 11.10 -0.33 -0.58
C TYR A 142 11.10 1.04 0.07
N LEU A 143 11.25 1.09 1.38
CA LEU A 143 11.44 2.34 2.11
C LEU A 143 12.49 2.17 3.20
N ARG A 144 13.15 3.26 3.51
CA ARG A 144 14.09 3.34 4.63
C ARG A 144 13.49 4.28 5.68
N LEU A 145 13.30 3.76 6.89
CA LEU A 145 12.79 4.55 8.02
C LEU A 145 13.87 5.51 8.53
N PRO A 146 13.50 6.55 9.30
CA PRO A 146 14.45 7.56 9.78
C PRO A 146 15.59 7.01 10.64
N ASP A 147 15.39 5.88 11.33
CA ASP A 147 16.45 5.18 12.09
C ASP A 147 17.38 4.34 11.20
N GLY A 148 17.13 4.30 9.90
CA GLY A 148 17.88 3.51 8.93
C GLY A 148 17.35 2.08 8.73
N THR A 149 16.32 1.65 9.48
CA THR A 149 15.65 0.36 9.29
C THR A 149 15.11 0.26 7.85
N GLN A 150 15.35 -0.88 7.22
CA GLN A 150 14.90 -1.15 5.86
C GLN A 150 13.60 -1.94 5.89
N VAL A 151 12.66 -1.54 5.04
CA VAL A 151 11.35 -2.18 4.95
C VAL A 151 11.01 -2.42 3.48
N TRP A 152 10.71 -3.66 3.14
CA TRP A 152 10.11 -4.02 1.85
C TRP A 152 8.62 -4.25 2.09
N LEU A 153 7.80 -3.49 1.43
CA LEU A 153 6.35 -3.52 1.56
C LEU A 153 5.75 -4.29 0.38
N ASN A 154 5.09 -5.40 0.66
CA ASN A 154 4.49 -6.24 -0.36
C ASN A 154 3.21 -5.60 -0.92
N SER A 155 2.67 -6.20 -1.95
CA SER A 155 1.49 -5.79 -2.69
C SER A 155 0.25 -5.66 -1.80
N GLY A 156 -0.53 -4.57 -1.96
CA GLY A 156 -1.74 -4.33 -1.18
C GLY A 156 -1.50 -4.07 0.31
N SER A 157 -0.33 -3.56 0.67
CA SER A 157 0.08 -3.35 2.07
C SER A 157 0.21 -1.88 2.41
N LYS A 158 0.16 -1.58 3.69
CA LYS A 158 0.25 -0.24 4.22
C LYS A 158 1.03 -0.21 5.52
N ILE A 159 1.99 0.70 5.61
CA ILE A 159 2.74 1.01 6.82
C ILE A 159 2.54 2.48 7.20
N SER A 160 2.36 2.75 8.48
CA SER A 160 2.30 4.12 8.99
C SER A 160 3.12 4.26 10.27
N TYR A 161 3.71 5.43 10.46
CA TYR A 161 4.51 5.78 11.63
C TYR A 161 4.35 7.26 11.94
N ASP A 162 4.57 7.62 13.20
CA ASP A 162 4.50 9.01 13.67
C ASP A 162 5.66 9.83 13.09
N LYS A 163 5.47 11.12 12.86
CA LYS A 163 6.55 12.03 12.45
C LYS A 163 7.66 12.17 13.52
N ALA A 164 7.33 11.93 14.78
CA ALA A 164 8.29 11.86 15.87
C ALA A 164 9.03 10.53 15.96
N TYR A 165 8.84 9.62 14.98
CA TYR A 165 9.52 8.34 14.93
C TYR A 165 11.04 8.49 15.07
N GLY A 166 11.62 7.67 15.95
CA GLY A 166 13.07 7.63 16.17
C GLY A 166 13.60 8.60 17.24
N THR A 167 12.79 9.55 17.76
CA THR A 167 13.20 10.41 18.88
C THR A 167 13.17 9.65 20.21
N ASN A 168 12.04 9.04 20.57
CA ASN A 168 11.86 8.24 21.79
C ASN A 168 11.36 6.82 21.48
N LEU A 169 10.50 6.67 20.49
CA LEU A 169 9.85 5.41 20.12
C LEU A 169 10.11 5.09 18.64
N ARG A 170 10.32 3.81 18.34
CA ARG A 170 10.42 3.27 17.02
C ARG A 170 9.18 2.39 16.75
N GLU A 171 8.04 3.05 16.57
CA GLU A 171 6.75 2.36 16.42
C GLU A 171 6.18 2.56 15.02
N VAL A 172 5.68 1.49 14.44
CA VAL A 172 4.98 1.47 13.16
C VAL A 172 3.68 0.67 13.27
N ALA A 173 2.68 1.04 12.49
CA ALA A 173 1.50 0.21 12.29
C ALA A 173 1.56 -0.41 10.90
N LEU A 174 1.30 -1.73 10.81
CA LEU A 174 1.29 -2.51 9.57
C LEU A 174 -0.09 -3.10 9.33
N SER A 175 -0.57 -2.94 8.10
CA SER A 175 -1.71 -3.66 7.54
C SER A 175 -1.28 -4.24 6.19
N GLY A 176 -1.24 -5.56 6.07
CA GLY A 176 -0.69 -6.24 4.90
C GLY A 176 0.56 -7.05 5.20
N GLU A 177 1.50 -7.11 4.27
CA GLU A 177 2.73 -7.88 4.40
C GLU A 177 3.96 -7.01 4.18
N ALA A 178 4.95 -7.15 5.07
CA ALA A 178 6.23 -6.47 4.95
C ALA A 178 7.38 -7.30 5.53
N TYR A 179 8.51 -7.19 4.88
CA TYR A 179 9.79 -7.66 5.40
C TYR A 179 10.54 -6.50 6.03
N PHE A 180 11.10 -6.72 7.20
CA PHE A 180 11.85 -5.75 7.97
C PHE A 180 13.29 -6.23 8.19
N ASP A 181 14.26 -5.37 7.92
CA ASP A 181 15.62 -5.51 8.43
C ASP A 181 15.90 -4.34 9.39
N VAL A 182 15.64 -4.61 10.66
CA VAL A 182 15.65 -3.61 11.72
C VAL A 182 17.06 -3.38 12.23
N ILE A 183 17.51 -2.13 12.27
CA ILE A 183 18.78 -1.74 12.83
C ILE A 183 18.83 -2.06 14.33
N LYS A 184 19.92 -2.70 14.76
CA LYS A 184 20.14 -3.08 16.17
C LYS A 184 20.23 -1.84 17.06
N ASN A 185 19.28 -1.70 17.96
CA ASN A 185 19.25 -0.66 19.00
C ASN A 185 18.51 -1.15 20.25
N PRO A 186 19.22 -1.81 21.20
CA PRO A 186 18.58 -2.33 22.41
C PRO A 186 18.00 -1.25 23.35
N ALA A 187 18.53 -0.02 23.31
CA ALA A 187 18.04 1.08 24.14
C ALA A 187 16.66 1.58 23.69
N HIS A 188 16.36 1.49 22.37
CA HIS A 188 15.10 1.91 21.79
C HIS A 188 14.53 0.75 20.97
N PRO A 189 13.71 -0.13 21.55
CA PRO A 189 13.07 -1.23 20.84
C PRO A 189 12.23 -0.74 19.65
N PHE A 190 12.19 -1.57 18.58
CA PHE A 190 11.29 -1.35 17.45
C PHE A 190 10.00 -2.14 17.68
N VAL A 191 8.85 -1.49 17.49
CA VAL A 191 7.54 -2.09 17.74
C VAL A 191 6.66 -2.00 16.50
N ILE A 192 6.07 -3.12 16.10
CA ILE A 192 5.06 -3.17 15.03
C ILE A 192 3.71 -3.47 15.65
N HIS A 193 2.73 -2.64 15.32
CA HIS A 193 1.33 -2.84 15.64
C HIS A 193 0.59 -3.41 14.44
N THR A 194 0.01 -4.60 14.58
CA THR A 194 -0.91 -5.17 13.58
C THR A 194 -2.35 -5.13 14.10
N SER A 195 -3.28 -5.81 13.45
CA SER A 195 -4.68 -5.90 13.91
C SER A 195 -4.80 -6.51 15.32
N ASN A 196 -4.13 -7.63 15.58
CA ASN A 196 -4.32 -8.49 16.76
C ASN A 196 -3.10 -8.68 17.65
N ILE A 197 -1.89 -8.39 17.15
CA ILE A 197 -0.64 -8.57 17.89
C ILE A 197 0.24 -7.31 17.84
N ASN A 198 1.12 -7.19 18.83
CA ASN A 198 2.27 -6.28 18.82
C ASN A 198 3.55 -7.11 18.76
N ILE A 199 4.48 -6.69 17.92
CA ILE A 199 5.75 -7.35 17.66
C ILE A 199 6.85 -6.41 18.12
N LYS A 200 7.70 -6.85 19.06
CA LYS A 200 8.81 -6.07 19.59
C LYS A 200 10.13 -6.73 19.28
N VAL A 201 11.05 -5.94 18.72
CA VAL A 201 12.39 -6.40 18.34
C VAL A 201 13.48 -5.39 18.71
N LEU A 202 14.74 -5.86 18.78
CA LEU A 202 15.89 -5.03 19.12
C LEU A 202 16.90 -4.86 17.98
N GLY A 203 16.74 -5.63 16.90
CA GLY A 203 17.65 -5.66 15.76
C GLY A 203 17.54 -7.02 15.07
N THR A 204 16.62 -7.15 14.13
CA THR A 204 16.04 -8.42 13.70
C THR A 204 15.65 -8.33 12.24
N ALA A 205 15.85 -9.41 11.49
CA ALA A 205 15.37 -9.56 10.13
C ALA A 205 14.20 -10.57 10.12
N PHE A 206 13.02 -10.16 9.64
CA PHE A 206 11.79 -10.95 9.73
C PHE A 206 10.70 -10.47 8.77
N ASN A 207 9.76 -11.35 8.47
CA ASN A 207 8.55 -11.05 7.69
C ASN A 207 7.33 -11.02 8.60
N VAL A 208 6.41 -10.09 8.33
CA VAL A 208 5.10 -10.01 8.99
C VAL A 208 4.03 -9.95 7.92
N LYS A 209 3.07 -10.87 7.97
CA LYS A 209 1.89 -10.92 7.12
C LYS A 209 0.64 -10.79 8.01
N SER A 210 -0.10 -9.70 7.85
CA SER A 210 -1.32 -9.40 8.61
C SER A 210 -2.29 -8.60 7.75
N PHE A 211 -2.93 -9.28 6.79
CA PHE A 211 -3.94 -8.67 5.94
C PHE A 211 -5.29 -8.61 6.64
N PRO A 212 -6.02 -7.49 6.54
CA PRO A 212 -7.41 -7.43 6.95
C PRO A 212 -8.26 -8.45 6.16
N GLY A 213 -9.13 -9.18 6.86
CA GLY A 213 -10.00 -10.17 6.25
C GLY A 213 -9.38 -11.55 6.00
N GLU A 214 -8.06 -11.73 6.19
CA GLU A 214 -7.46 -13.07 6.23
C GLU A 214 -7.71 -13.73 7.59
N LYS A 215 -7.88 -15.06 7.57
CA LYS A 215 -8.15 -15.87 8.78
C LYS A 215 -7.00 -15.84 9.77
N ASN A 216 -5.77 -15.70 9.28
CA ASN A 216 -4.56 -15.79 10.09
C ASN A 216 -3.60 -14.64 9.77
N SER A 217 -2.83 -14.23 10.79
CA SER A 217 -1.61 -13.44 10.63
C SER A 217 -0.40 -14.33 10.88
N GLU A 218 0.71 -14.04 10.21
CA GLU A 218 1.96 -14.79 10.31
C GLU A 218 3.15 -13.86 10.58
N THR A 219 4.05 -14.28 11.46
CA THR A 219 5.30 -13.59 11.75
C THR A 219 6.44 -14.59 11.64
N SER A 220 7.37 -14.40 10.71
CA SER A 220 8.41 -15.37 10.34
C SER A 220 9.79 -14.78 10.61
N LEU A 221 10.54 -15.40 11.50
CA LEU A 221 11.84 -14.89 11.97
C LEU A 221 13.01 -15.49 11.19
N ILE A 222 13.78 -14.62 10.54
CA ILE A 222 14.98 -15.00 9.77
C ILE A 222 16.24 -14.88 10.65
N ARG A 223 16.43 -13.74 11.33
CA ARG A 223 17.62 -13.47 12.15
C ARG A 223 17.25 -12.62 13.36
N GLY A 224 17.83 -12.93 14.53
CA GLY A 224 17.63 -12.17 15.76
C GLY A 224 16.64 -12.83 16.71
N SER A 225 15.75 -12.05 17.33
CA SER A 225 14.71 -12.53 18.24
C SER A 225 13.50 -11.60 18.17
N ILE A 226 12.31 -12.16 18.31
CA ILE A 226 11.04 -11.45 18.31
C ILE A 226 10.28 -11.75 19.60
N GLU A 227 9.80 -10.71 20.28
CA GLU A 227 8.78 -10.82 21.32
C GLU A 227 7.42 -10.46 20.71
N VAL A 228 6.45 -11.38 20.74
CA VAL A 228 5.07 -11.15 20.31
C VAL A 228 4.15 -11.08 21.52
N THR A 229 3.27 -10.08 21.56
CA THR A 229 2.21 -9.93 22.57
C THR A 229 0.86 -9.80 21.88
N PHE A 230 -0.19 -10.34 22.49
CA PHE A 230 -1.57 -10.26 21.97
C PHE A 230 -2.28 -9.03 22.51
N LYS A 231 -2.98 -8.29 21.68
CA LYS A 231 -3.72 -7.08 22.12
C LYS A 231 -4.84 -7.41 23.10
N ASN A 232 -5.49 -8.55 22.92
CA ASN A 232 -6.56 -9.06 23.80
C ASN A 232 -6.04 -9.74 25.08
N GLN A 233 -4.73 -10.12 25.12
CA GLN A 233 -4.05 -10.75 26.25
C GLN A 233 -2.61 -10.21 26.38
N PRO A 234 -2.38 -8.98 26.84
CA PRO A 234 -1.04 -8.36 26.88
C PRO A 234 -0.04 -9.07 27.81
N SER A 235 -0.52 -9.87 28.76
CA SER A 235 0.31 -10.70 29.65
C SER A 235 0.87 -11.94 28.95
N LYS A 236 0.24 -12.40 27.86
CA LYS A 236 0.71 -13.56 27.09
C LYS A 236 1.79 -13.12 26.10
N LYS A 237 3.01 -13.63 26.29
CA LYS A 237 4.16 -13.33 25.46
C LYS A 237 4.66 -14.62 24.79
N ILE A 238 5.04 -14.50 23.53
CA ILE A 238 5.71 -15.56 22.77
C ILE A 238 7.05 -15.00 22.28
N ILE A 239 8.13 -15.76 22.48
CA ILE A 239 9.45 -15.42 21.95
C ILE A 239 9.76 -16.35 20.79
N LEU A 240 10.02 -15.80 19.62
CA LEU A 240 10.49 -16.55 18.45
C LEU A 240 12.01 -16.55 18.38
N LYS A 241 12.54 -17.69 17.96
CA LYS A 241 13.95 -17.93 17.62
C LYS A 241 14.13 -17.96 16.10
N PRO A 242 15.34 -17.78 15.58
CA PRO A 242 15.60 -17.91 14.15
C PRO A 242 15.07 -19.24 13.59
N ASN A 243 14.54 -19.21 12.38
CA ASN A 243 13.85 -20.30 11.70
C ASN A 243 12.50 -20.71 12.29
N GLU A 244 11.93 -19.90 13.19
CA GLU A 244 10.56 -20.09 13.67
C GLU A 244 9.59 -19.09 13.06
N LYS A 245 8.34 -19.50 12.92
CA LYS A 245 7.21 -18.65 12.58
C LYS A 245 6.06 -18.84 13.56
N LEU A 246 5.33 -17.77 13.80
CA LEU A 246 4.12 -17.74 14.59
C LEU A 246 2.93 -17.49 13.67
N ILE A 247 1.96 -18.38 13.72
CA ILE A 247 0.65 -18.24 13.06
C ILE A 247 -0.37 -17.92 14.14
N THR A 248 -1.11 -16.82 13.99
CA THR A 248 -2.15 -16.38 14.92
C THR A 248 -3.48 -16.25 14.19
N ALA A 249 -4.54 -16.80 14.75
CA ALA A 249 -5.88 -16.56 14.23
C ALA A 249 -6.25 -15.09 14.38
N ASN A 250 -6.80 -14.48 13.34
CA ASN A 250 -7.41 -13.16 13.41
C ASN A 250 -8.81 -13.30 14.01
N ASP A 251 -9.19 -12.37 14.89
CA ASP A 251 -10.56 -12.30 15.37
C ASP A 251 -11.44 -11.96 14.15
N GLU A 252 -12.44 -12.81 13.87
CA GLU A 252 -13.41 -12.49 12.82
C GLU A 252 -14.11 -11.18 13.20
N PRO A 253 -14.29 -10.24 12.25
CA PRO A 253 -15.14 -9.09 12.50
C PRO A 253 -16.52 -9.60 12.83
N VAL A 254 -17.04 -9.28 14.01
CA VAL A 254 -18.44 -9.55 14.38
C VAL A 254 -19.30 -8.88 13.32
N LYS A 255 -19.87 -9.65 12.40
CA LYS A 255 -20.94 -9.18 11.54
C LYS A 255 -22.09 -8.80 12.46
N GLN A 256 -22.29 -7.52 12.69
CA GLN A 256 -23.55 -7.02 13.23
C GLN A 256 -24.59 -7.24 12.14
N ASP A 257 -25.30 -8.36 12.23
CA ASP A 257 -26.54 -8.55 11.50
C ASP A 257 -27.54 -7.53 12.03
N THR A 258 -27.65 -6.43 11.33
CA THR A 258 -28.72 -5.46 11.50
C THR A 258 -29.99 -6.05 10.86
N THR A 259 -30.51 -7.11 11.45
CA THR A 259 -31.83 -7.56 11.15
C THR A 259 -32.79 -6.83 12.10
N SER A 260 -33.52 -5.87 11.56
CA SER A 260 -34.62 -5.20 12.24
C SER A 260 -35.62 -6.25 12.74
N GLY A 261 -35.56 -6.52 14.02
CA GLY A 261 -36.44 -7.45 14.68
C GLY A 261 -37.76 -6.78 15.06
N VAL A 262 -38.81 -7.45 14.71
CA VAL A 262 -40.17 -7.26 15.17
C VAL A 262 -40.19 -7.46 16.69
N ILE A 263 -40.71 -6.46 17.40
CA ILE A 263 -40.99 -6.53 18.84
C ILE A 263 -42.12 -7.51 19.08
N GLN A 264 -41.84 -8.61 19.78
CA GLN A 264 -42.87 -9.42 20.47
C GLN A 264 -42.64 -9.31 21.97
N GLU A 265 -43.68 -8.96 22.70
CA GLU A 265 -43.76 -8.84 24.16
C GLU A 265 -43.49 -10.19 24.87
N PRO A 266 -42.89 -10.19 26.05
CA PRO A 266 -42.60 -11.42 26.78
C PRO A 266 -43.75 -11.78 27.72
N SER A 267 -44.22 -13.03 27.66
CA SER A 267 -44.97 -13.70 28.75
C SER A 267 -44.01 -14.26 29.79
N PRO A 268 -44.35 -14.20 31.09
CA PRO A 268 -43.43 -14.54 32.15
C PRO A 268 -43.63 -16.03 32.57
N THR A 269 -42.58 -16.81 32.59
CA THR A 269 -42.28 -17.82 33.60
C THR A 269 -41.11 -18.70 33.16
N ALA A 270 -40.00 -18.65 33.85
CA ALA A 270 -39.20 -19.73 34.43
C ALA A 270 -37.76 -19.26 34.70
N THR A 271 -37.49 -19.17 35.98
CA THR A 271 -36.15 -18.96 36.56
C THR A 271 -35.22 -20.11 36.16
N THR A 272 -34.19 -19.79 35.35
CA THR A 272 -32.97 -20.61 35.32
C THR A 272 -31.78 -19.68 35.23
N LYS A 273 -30.97 -19.62 36.29
CA LYS A 273 -29.70 -18.95 36.36
C LYS A 273 -28.75 -19.58 35.34
N ASN A 274 -28.59 -18.99 34.19
CA ASN A 274 -27.44 -19.23 33.34
C ASN A 274 -26.54 -18.00 33.39
N THR A 275 -25.51 -18.08 34.26
CA THR A 275 -24.35 -17.24 34.22
C THR A 275 -23.59 -17.60 32.92
N ALA A 276 -23.98 -16.98 31.84
CA ALA A 276 -23.19 -17.02 30.60
C ALA A 276 -21.87 -16.25 30.86
N GLY A 277 -20.88 -17.00 31.38
CA GLY A 277 -19.50 -16.55 31.36
C GLY A 277 -19.12 -16.26 29.92
N ILE A 278 -18.77 -15.03 29.63
CA ILE A 278 -18.05 -14.65 28.42
C ILE A 278 -16.72 -15.40 28.49
N THR A 279 -16.67 -16.61 27.97
CA THR A 279 -15.41 -17.33 27.74
C THR A 279 -14.65 -16.54 26.68
N LYS A 280 -13.73 -15.70 27.12
CA LYS A 280 -12.74 -15.04 26.29
C LYS A 280 -11.97 -16.15 25.58
N LYS A 281 -12.32 -16.41 24.29
CA LYS A 281 -11.68 -17.45 23.49
C LYS A 281 -10.18 -17.19 23.50
N GLU A 282 -9.41 -18.15 23.97
CA GLU A 282 -7.95 -18.03 24.00
C GLU A 282 -7.43 -17.85 22.57
N PRO A 283 -6.55 -16.89 22.27
CA PRO A 283 -6.04 -16.70 20.93
C PRO A 283 -5.33 -17.98 20.49
N GLN A 284 -5.79 -18.58 19.42
CA GLN A 284 -5.15 -19.74 18.82
C GLN A 284 -3.83 -19.25 18.20
N ALA A 285 -2.72 -19.71 18.74
CA ALA A 285 -1.38 -19.37 18.29
C ALA A 285 -0.57 -20.65 18.12
N LEU A 286 0.03 -20.81 16.94
CA LEU A 286 0.86 -21.96 16.61
C LEU A 286 2.28 -21.46 16.27
N VAL A 287 3.28 -21.95 16.98
CA VAL A 287 4.68 -21.78 16.62
C VAL A 287 5.13 -23.01 15.80
N SER A 288 5.75 -22.75 14.65
CA SER A 288 6.31 -23.80 13.77
C SER A 288 7.61 -23.31 13.14
N HIS A 289 8.27 -24.18 12.39
CA HIS A 289 9.47 -23.81 11.64
C HIS A 289 9.11 -23.10 10.33
N LEU A 290 10.06 -22.32 9.80
CA LEU A 290 9.97 -21.77 8.45
C LEU A 290 9.85 -22.90 7.43
N THR A 291 9.20 -22.61 6.32
CA THR A 291 9.02 -23.56 5.23
C THR A 291 10.04 -23.28 4.13
N TYR A 292 10.74 -24.31 3.68
CA TYR A 292 11.77 -24.20 2.66
C TYR A 292 11.31 -24.87 1.36
N GLU A 293 11.64 -24.24 0.23
CA GLU A 293 11.51 -24.86 -1.08
C GLU A 293 12.62 -25.91 -1.26
N PRO A 294 12.29 -27.19 -1.56
CA PRO A 294 13.29 -28.26 -1.63
C PRO A 294 14.36 -28.09 -2.70
N HIS A 295 14.08 -27.35 -3.78
CA HIS A 295 15.01 -27.24 -4.91
C HIS A 295 16.12 -26.22 -4.69
N ASP A 296 15.85 -25.11 -4.01
CA ASP A 296 16.78 -23.98 -3.88
C ASP A 296 16.91 -23.44 -2.47
N ASN A 297 16.29 -24.09 -1.47
CA ASN A 297 16.22 -23.63 -0.07
C ASN A 297 15.62 -22.23 0.13
N THR A 298 14.87 -21.72 -0.84
CA THR A 298 14.15 -20.45 -0.67
C THR A 298 13.19 -20.56 0.51
N VAL A 299 13.22 -19.58 1.41
CA VAL A 299 12.24 -19.47 2.50
C VAL A 299 10.90 -19.01 1.90
N ILE A 300 9.88 -19.86 1.98
CA ILE A 300 8.58 -19.61 1.33
C ILE A 300 7.94 -18.31 1.84
N GLU A 301 8.06 -18.04 3.13
CA GLU A 301 7.49 -16.85 3.78
C GLU A 301 8.09 -15.52 3.28
N THR A 302 9.28 -15.57 2.69
CA THR A 302 9.98 -14.39 2.13
C THR A 302 10.20 -14.47 0.62
N SER A 303 9.73 -15.52 -0.04
CA SER A 303 9.93 -15.78 -1.48
C SER A 303 9.44 -14.65 -2.37
N TRP A 304 8.45 -13.90 -1.91
CA TRP A 304 7.92 -12.74 -2.62
C TRP A 304 8.96 -11.62 -2.83
N MET A 305 9.98 -11.52 -1.97
CA MET A 305 11.11 -10.60 -2.14
C MET A 305 11.99 -10.97 -3.34
N GLU A 306 12.04 -12.27 -3.67
CA GLU A 306 12.74 -12.82 -4.82
C GLU A 306 11.84 -12.94 -6.06
N ASN A 307 10.68 -12.29 -6.05
CA ASN A 307 9.67 -12.36 -7.10
C ASN A 307 9.14 -13.80 -7.36
N LYS A 308 9.08 -14.63 -6.32
CA LYS A 308 8.54 -15.98 -6.37
C LYS A 308 7.21 -16.07 -5.62
N LEU A 309 6.13 -16.43 -6.27
CA LEU A 309 4.86 -16.78 -5.65
C LEU A 309 4.80 -18.29 -5.46
N ILE A 310 5.14 -18.75 -4.26
CA ILE A 310 5.17 -20.18 -3.91
C ILE A 310 3.86 -20.52 -3.16
N PHE A 311 3.21 -21.59 -3.59
CA PHE A 311 1.99 -22.11 -2.95
C PHE A 311 2.08 -23.62 -2.77
N ARG A 312 1.72 -24.10 -1.57
CA ARG A 312 1.85 -25.50 -1.18
C ARG A 312 0.56 -26.01 -0.55
N SER A 313 -0.10 -26.94 -1.23
CA SER A 313 -1.36 -27.54 -0.80
C SER A 313 -2.41 -26.50 -0.40
N GLU A 314 -2.43 -25.36 -1.11
CA GLU A 314 -3.38 -24.28 -0.88
C GLU A 314 -4.65 -24.51 -1.68
N THR A 315 -5.80 -24.12 -1.12
CA THR A 315 -7.05 -24.14 -1.88
C THR A 315 -6.98 -23.15 -3.03
N PHE A 316 -7.71 -23.40 -4.11
CA PHE A 316 -7.74 -22.44 -5.22
C PHE A 316 -8.30 -21.08 -4.77
N GLU A 317 -9.22 -21.09 -3.82
CA GLU A 317 -9.76 -19.87 -3.21
C GLU A 317 -8.65 -19.05 -2.50
N ASP A 318 -7.85 -19.69 -1.64
CA ASP A 318 -6.74 -19.01 -0.95
C ASP A 318 -5.66 -18.55 -1.92
N LEU A 319 -5.36 -19.38 -2.94
CA LEU A 319 -4.41 -19.01 -4.00
C LEU A 319 -4.92 -17.83 -4.83
N ALA A 320 -6.22 -17.79 -5.15
CA ALA A 320 -6.81 -16.68 -5.89
C ALA A 320 -6.60 -15.33 -5.18
N VAL A 321 -6.79 -15.28 -3.86
CA VAL A 321 -6.52 -14.08 -3.05
C VAL A 321 -5.05 -13.64 -3.15
N LYS A 322 -4.11 -14.60 -3.18
CA LYS A 322 -2.68 -14.31 -3.38
C LYS A 322 -2.42 -13.80 -4.80
N MET A 323 -3.02 -14.44 -5.81
CA MET A 323 -2.88 -14.05 -7.22
C MET A 323 -3.48 -12.66 -7.50
N GLU A 324 -4.62 -12.31 -6.89
CA GLU A 324 -5.19 -10.97 -6.99
C GLU A 324 -4.20 -9.89 -6.56
N ARG A 325 -3.56 -10.09 -5.40
CA ARG A 325 -2.54 -9.17 -4.91
C ARG A 325 -1.28 -9.17 -5.78
N TRP A 326 -0.86 -10.34 -6.24
CA TRP A 326 0.37 -10.51 -7.02
C TRP A 326 0.29 -9.86 -8.39
N TYR A 327 -0.81 -10.08 -9.09
CA TYR A 327 -1.00 -9.62 -10.47
C TYR A 327 -1.81 -8.31 -10.59
N GLY A 328 -2.39 -7.81 -9.50
CA GLY A 328 -3.22 -6.62 -9.53
C GLY A 328 -4.55 -6.83 -10.25
N VAL A 329 -5.13 -8.01 -10.14
CA VAL A 329 -6.40 -8.40 -10.76
C VAL A 329 -7.46 -8.73 -9.71
N THR A 330 -8.72 -8.84 -10.12
CA THR A 330 -9.80 -9.41 -9.31
C THR A 330 -10.16 -10.78 -9.86
N ILE A 331 -10.24 -11.80 -8.99
CA ILE A 331 -10.58 -13.17 -9.39
C ILE A 331 -11.93 -13.55 -8.80
N ARG A 332 -12.86 -13.94 -9.66
CA ARG A 332 -14.18 -14.43 -9.26
C ARG A 332 -14.38 -15.87 -9.70
N PHE A 333 -14.99 -16.66 -8.84
CA PHE A 333 -15.44 -18.01 -9.17
C PHE A 333 -16.92 -17.98 -9.54
N ALA A 334 -17.25 -18.48 -10.73
CA ALA A 334 -18.62 -18.58 -11.20
C ALA A 334 -19.40 -19.71 -10.46
N ASP A 335 -18.67 -20.67 -9.91
CA ASP A 335 -19.22 -21.82 -9.16
C ASP A 335 -18.31 -22.20 -7.98
N GLU A 336 -18.88 -22.95 -7.03
CA GLU A 336 -18.19 -23.34 -5.78
C GLU A 336 -17.31 -24.60 -5.94
N ALA A 337 -17.48 -25.37 -7.01
CA ALA A 337 -16.89 -26.72 -7.14
C ALA A 337 -15.37 -26.72 -7.20
N ILE A 338 -14.77 -25.65 -7.73
CA ILE A 338 -13.33 -25.56 -7.95
C ILE A 338 -12.58 -24.91 -6.77
N ARG A 339 -13.25 -24.11 -5.95
CA ARG A 339 -12.65 -23.37 -4.83
C ARG A 339 -11.83 -24.23 -3.87
N PRO A 340 -12.31 -25.42 -3.42
CA PRO A 340 -11.61 -26.25 -2.45
C PRO A 340 -10.46 -27.06 -3.05
N LYS A 341 -10.25 -27.02 -4.38
CA LYS A 341 -9.15 -27.76 -5.03
C LYS A 341 -7.80 -27.30 -4.53
N ARG A 342 -6.95 -28.24 -4.10
CA ARG A 342 -5.62 -27.92 -3.60
C ARG A 342 -4.59 -27.93 -4.71
N LEU A 343 -3.77 -26.91 -4.72
CA LEU A 343 -2.78 -26.63 -5.76
C LEU A 343 -1.38 -26.49 -5.15
N ASN A 344 -0.38 -26.84 -5.93
CA ASN A 344 1.04 -26.66 -5.62
C ASN A 344 1.72 -26.06 -6.84
N GLY A 345 2.66 -25.15 -6.60
CA GLY A 345 3.44 -24.57 -7.69
C GLY A 345 4.28 -23.39 -7.25
N ILE A 346 5.03 -22.89 -8.21
CA ILE A 346 5.87 -21.70 -8.11
C ILE A 346 5.62 -20.87 -9.35
N PHE A 347 5.32 -19.60 -9.19
CA PHE A 347 5.31 -18.61 -10.26
C PHE A 347 6.40 -17.59 -9.98
N GLU A 348 7.24 -17.31 -10.96
CA GLU A 348 8.35 -16.36 -10.86
C GLU A 348 8.13 -15.13 -11.74
N ASN A 349 8.03 -15.33 -13.03
CA ASN A 349 7.89 -14.26 -14.02
C ASN A 349 6.68 -14.45 -14.93
N GLU A 350 5.81 -15.40 -14.63
CA GLU A 350 4.62 -15.67 -15.42
C GLU A 350 3.63 -14.52 -15.31
N THR A 351 3.05 -14.17 -16.46
CA THR A 351 1.87 -13.31 -16.51
C THR A 351 0.66 -14.04 -15.94
N ILE A 352 -0.40 -13.30 -15.59
CA ILE A 352 -1.64 -13.92 -15.10
C ILE A 352 -2.20 -14.96 -16.10
N GLN A 353 -2.10 -14.71 -17.40
CA GLN A 353 -2.55 -15.64 -18.44
C GLN A 353 -1.72 -16.93 -18.42
N GLN A 354 -0.40 -16.83 -18.29
CA GLN A 354 0.50 -17.99 -18.22
C GLN A 354 0.27 -18.78 -16.94
N ALA A 355 0.11 -18.10 -15.81
CA ALA A 355 -0.21 -18.72 -14.53
C ALA A 355 -1.53 -19.50 -14.57
N LEU A 356 -2.60 -18.91 -15.10
CA LEU A 356 -3.89 -19.57 -15.25
C LEU A 356 -3.79 -20.78 -16.22
N LYS A 357 -3.04 -20.65 -17.32
CA LYS A 357 -2.78 -21.78 -18.23
C LYS A 357 -2.03 -22.93 -17.56
N ALA A 358 -1.02 -22.62 -16.73
CA ALA A 358 -0.30 -23.65 -15.97
C ALA A 358 -1.22 -24.35 -14.97
N LEU A 359 -2.08 -23.61 -14.27
CA LEU A 359 -3.06 -24.20 -13.36
C LEU A 359 -4.08 -25.08 -14.05
N GLN A 360 -4.48 -24.75 -15.29
CA GLN A 360 -5.38 -25.60 -16.11
C GLN A 360 -4.80 -26.97 -16.43
N LEU A 361 -3.47 -27.12 -16.47
CA LEU A 361 -2.83 -28.43 -16.68
C LEU A 361 -2.96 -29.35 -15.46
N ILE A 362 -3.10 -28.76 -14.26
CA ILE A 362 -3.21 -29.49 -13.00
C ILE A 362 -4.67 -29.75 -12.64
N THR A 363 -5.53 -28.78 -12.88
CA THR A 363 -6.95 -28.80 -12.51
C THR A 363 -7.79 -28.31 -13.70
N PRO A 364 -8.77 -29.11 -14.19
CA PRO A 364 -9.60 -28.69 -15.31
C PRO A 364 -10.57 -27.59 -14.91
N PHE A 365 -10.43 -26.41 -15.52
CA PHE A 365 -11.33 -25.27 -15.41
C PHE A 365 -11.31 -24.43 -16.69
N THR A 366 -12.26 -23.51 -16.82
CA THR A 366 -12.26 -22.47 -17.85
C THR A 366 -12.12 -21.11 -17.20
N TYR A 367 -11.56 -20.15 -17.92
CA TYR A 367 -11.49 -18.77 -17.43
C TYR A 367 -11.72 -17.77 -18.55
N LYS A 368 -12.20 -16.60 -18.17
CA LYS A 368 -12.31 -15.41 -19.02
C LYS A 368 -11.62 -14.25 -18.33
N ILE A 369 -10.81 -13.50 -19.08
CA ILE A 369 -10.18 -12.27 -18.58
C ILE A 369 -10.83 -11.10 -19.33
N ASP A 370 -11.33 -10.14 -18.56
CA ASP A 370 -11.87 -8.89 -19.06
C ASP A 370 -11.24 -7.73 -18.28
N ASN A 371 -10.39 -6.96 -18.93
CA ASN A 371 -9.55 -5.94 -18.27
C ASN A 371 -8.78 -6.54 -17.09
N ASN A 372 -9.13 -6.13 -15.86
CA ASN A 372 -8.51 -6.58 -14.59
C ASN A 372 -9.36 -7.63 -13.86
N GLU A 373 -10.43 -8.12 -14.45
CA GLU A 373 -11.29 -9.15 -13.85
C GLU A 373 -11.07 -10.50 -14.53
N VAL A 374 -10.87 -11.52 -13.70
CA VAL A 374 -10.73 -12.93 -14.11
C VAL A 374 -11.92 -13.70 -13.55
N VAL A 375 -12.72 -14.31 -14.43
CA VAL A 375 -13.83 -15.19 -14.01
C VAL A 375 -13.42 -16.62 -14.27
N ILE A 376 -13.44 -17.46 -13.22
CA ILE A 376 -13.07 -18.88 -13.26
C ILE A 376 -14.33 -19.71 -13.10
N SER A 377 -14.48 -20.73 -13.96
CA SER A 377 -15.63 -21.67 -13.94
C SER A 377 -15.11 -23.11 -14.00
N SER A 378 -15.77 -24.03 -13.31
CA SER A 378 -15.52 -25.47 -13.48
C SER A 378 -15.74 -25.89 -14.95
N LYS A 379 -15.05 -26.94 -15.38
CA LYS A 379 -15.20 -27.48 -16.73
C LYS A 379 -16.19 -28.64 -16.72
#